data_965340e1f6a814297911b13fb02415f0
#
_entry.id   965340e1f6a814297911b13fb02415f0
#
_cell.length_a   1.000
_cell.length_b   1.000
_cell.length_c   1.000
_cell.angle_alpha   90.00
_cell.angle_beta   90.00
_cell.angle_gamma   90.00
#
_symmetry.space_group_name_H-M   'P 1'
#
loop_
_entity.id
_entity.type
_entity.pdbx_description
1 polymer ?
#
loop_
_entity_poly.entity_id
_entity_poly.type
_entity_poly.pdbx_seq_one_letter_code
_entity_poly.pdbx_strand_id
1 'polypeptide(L)'
;MIQIAILGSTKTALEYAHTTLDKTPSARITVYTEDAEVGFPEVPISEELVMSELMDSIPNNWYSSIPEGIDWDTPSTSTSSWLSKSMAIRLASRGGRFLLRTIILNIDEDHQEISFRGGGMVRSGVEPYDELYDFR
;
A
#
# COMPACT_ATOMS: atom_id res chain seq x y z
N MET A 1 -18.13 -10.87 -4.95
CA MET A 1 -16.73 -10.42 -4.86
C MET A 1 -16.66 -9.24 -3.91
N ILE A 2 -15.89 -9.39 -2.84
CA ILE A 2 -15.77 -8.33 -1.82
C ILE A 2 -14.86 -7.21 -2.30
N GLN A 3 -15.29 -5.97 -2.11
CA GLN A 3 -14.53 -4.76 -2.44
C GLN A 3 -13.98 -4.14 -1.16
N ILE A 4 -12.67 -4.03 -1.07
CA ILE A 4 -11.99 -3.54 0.13
C ILE A 4 -11.25 -2.24 -0.20
N ALA A 5 -11.58 -1.19 0.55
CA ALA A 5 -10.91 0.09 0.45
C ALA A 5 -9.85 0.20 1.56
N ILE A 6 -8.64 0.54 1.17
CA ILE A 6 -7.55 0.80 2.11
C ILE A 6 -7.11 2.25 1.92
N LEU A 7 -7.14 3.01 3.00
CA LEU A 7 -6.75 4.42 2.99
C LEU A 7 -5.34 4.56 3.55
N GLY A 8 -4.42 5.03 2.73
CA GLY A 8 -3.02 5.15 3.06
C GLY A 8 -2.17 4.07 2.41
N SER A 9 -0.90 4.34 2.24
CA SER A 9 0.05 3.42 1.58
C SER A 9 1.28 3.12 2.45
N THR A 10 1.09 3.12 3.76
CA THR A 10 2.15 2.75 4.71
C THR A 10 2.48 1.26 4.59
N LYS A 11 3.63 0.87 5.13
CA LYS A 11 4.01 -0.55 5.19
C LYS A 11 2.92 -1.39 5.84
N THR A 12 2.34 -0.92 6.95
CA THR A 12 1.26 -1.61 7.66
C THR A 12 0.03 -1.80 6.78
N ALA A 13 -0.35 -0.77 6.02
CA ALA A 13 -1.47 -0.87 5.08
C ALA A 13 -1.20 -1.93 4.00
N LEU A 14 0.00 -1.96 3.45
CA LEU A 14 0.38 -2.93 2.42
C LEU A 14 0.45 -4.35 2.96
N GLU A 15 0.95 -4.55 4.17
CA GLU A 15 0.94 -5.85 4.83
C GLU A 15 -0.49 -6.35 5.04
N TYR A 16 -1.37 -5.47 5.46
CA TYR A 16 -2.79 -5.80 5.63
C TYR A 16 -3.43 -6.21 4.30
N ALA A 17 -3.13 -5.48 3.23
CA ALA A 17 -3.64 -5.79 1.89
C ALA A 17 -3.18 -7.19 1.42
N HIS A 18 -1.91 -7.49 1.57
CA HIS A 18 -1.38 -8.80 1.19
C HIS A 18 -1.96 -9.93 2.05
N THR A 19 -2.08 -9.71 3.36
CA THR A 19 -2.72 -10.68 4.26
C THR A 19 -4.16 -10.96 3.82
N THR A 20 -4.88 -9.93 3.45
CA THR A 20 -6.26 -10.06 2.98
C THR A 20 -6.34 -10.89 1.70
N LEU A 21 -5.46 -10.66 0.73
CA LEU A 21 -5.40 -11.45 -0.50
C LEU A 21 -4.99 -12.90 -0.25
N ASP A 22 -4.12 -13.15 0.74
CA ASP A 22 -3.74 -14.51 1.11
C ASP A 22 -4.95 -15.30 1.66
N LYS A 23 -5.81 -14.63 2.42
CA LYS A 23 -7.02 -15.24 2.99
C LYS A 23 -8.18 -15.29 2.02
N THR A 24 -8.33 -14.26 1.18
CA THR A 24 -9.44 -14.09 0.25
C THR A 24 -8.89 -13.66 -1.11
N PRO A 25 -8.38 -14.61 -1.92
CA PRO A 25 -7.75 -14.28 -3.20
C PRO A 25 -8.64 -13.56 -4.20
N SER A 26 -9.96 -13.68 -4.07
CA SER A 26 -10.94 -13.02 -4.93
C SER A 26 -11.28 -11.59 -4.51
N ALA A 27 -10.78 -11.12 -3.37
CA ALA A 27 -11.04 -9.76 -2.91
C ALA A 27 -10.49 -8.73 -3.89
N ARG A 28 -11.25 -7.67 -4.10
CA ARG A 28 -10.78 -6.50 -4.86
C ARG A 28 -10.29 -5.44 -3.89
N ILE A 29 -9.01 -5.13 -3.97
CA ILE A 29 -8.38 -4.14 -3.09
C ILE A 29 -8.10 -2.88 -3.87
N THR A 30 -8.53 -1.74 -3.32
CA THR A 30 -8.16 -0.42 -3.83
C THR A 30 -7.47 0.34 -2.70
N VAL A 31 -6.26 0.81 -2.98
CA VAL A 31 -5.48 1.64 -2.06
C VAL A 31 -5.60 3.09 -2.51
N TYR A 32 -6.11 3.95 -1.62
CA TYR A 32 -6.22 5.39 -1.83
C TYR A 32 -5.10 6.09 -1.09
N THR A 33 -4.28 6.86 -1.77
CA THR A 33 -3.19 7.59 -1.13
C THR A 33 -2.98 8.96 -1.77
N GLU A 34 -2.61 9.94 -0.94
CA GLU A 34 -2.21 11.26 -1.41
C GLU A 34 -0.82 11.26 -2.02
N ASP A 35 -0.01 10.24 -1.73
CA ASP A 35 1.34 10.12 -2.25
C ASP A 35 1.35 9.99 -3.77
N ALA A 36 2.35 10.61 -4.40
CA ALA A 36 2.57 10.50 -5.84
C ALA A 36 3.15 9.13 -6.21
N GLU A 37 3.84 8.50 -5.27
CA GLU A 37 4.46 7.20 -5.42
C GLU A 37 4.59 6.57 -4.04
N VAL A 38 4.30 5.28 -3.92
CA VAL A 38 4.45 4.57 -2.65
C VAL A 38 5.93 4.49 -2.27
N GLY A 39 6.22 4.85 -1.02
CA GLY A 39 7.59 4.91 -0.51
C GLY A 39 8.33 6.20 -0.85
N PHE A 40 7.67 7.17 -1.47
CA PHE A 40 8.27 8.45 -1.82
C PHE A 40 7.29 9.62 -1.52
N PRO A 41 7.73 10.74 -0.93
CA PRO A 41 9.07 10.96 -0.40
C PRO A 41 9.37 10.03 0.79
N GLU A 42 10.65 9.76 1.02
CA GLU A 42 11.06 8.97 2.19
C GLU A 42 10.51 9.64 3.45
N VAL A 43 9.72 8.89 4.21
CA VAL A 43 9.31 9.36 5.52
C VAL A 43 10.55 9.35 6.40
N PRO A 44 10.88 10.46 7.10
CA PRO A 44 11.99 10.44 8.04
C PRO A 44 11.71 9.38 9.09
N ILE A 45 12.42 8.26 8.98
CA ILE A 45 12.33 7.19 9.97
C ILE A 45 13.43 7.46 10.96
N SER A 46 13.07 7.56 12.24
CA SER A 46 14.03 7.74 13.32
C SER A 46 14.87 6.50 13.55
N GLU A 47 14.47 5.35 12.99
CA GLU A 47 15.16 4.08 13.13
C GLU A 47 15.76 3.63 11.82
N GLU A 48 17.02 3.22 11.86
CA GLU A 48 17.66 2.51 10.78
C GLU A 48 17.25 1.04 10.84
N LEU A 49 16.78 0.51 9.72
CA LEU A 49 16.30 -0.86 9.63
C LEU A 49 17.29 -1.73 8.87
N VAL A 50 17.46 -2.96 9.33
CA VAL A 50 18.32 -3.96 8.71
C VAL A 50 17.47 -4.82 7.78
N MET A 51 17.85 -4.90 6.51
CA MET A 51 17.10 -5.62 5.49
C MET A 51 16.89 -7.09 5.84
N SER A 52 17.93 -7.78 6.31
CA SER A 52 17.84 -9.20 6.68
C SER A 52 16.79 -9.46 7.75
N GLU A 53 16.68 -8.59 8.76
CA GLU A 53 15.70 -8.73 9.82
C GLU A 53 14.27 -8.47 9.31
N LEU A 54 14.10 -7.46 8.47
CA LEU A 54 12.78 -7.15 7.90
C LEU A 54 12.26 -8.28 7.01
N MET A 55 13.13 -8.81 6.16
CA MET A 55 12.72 -9.83 5.18
C MET A 55 12.39 -11.16 5.82
N ASP A 56 12.95 -11.47 6.99
CA ASP A 56 12.64 -12.71 7.71
C ASP A 56 11.16 -12.80 8.11
N SER A 57 10.50 -11.67 8.32
CA SER A 57 9.10 -11.62 8.75
C SER A 57 8.11 -11.43 7.60
N ILE A 58 8.59 -11.28 6.36
CA ILE A 58 7.74 -10.97 5.22
C ILE A 58 7.69 -12.14 4.24
N PRO A 59 6.49 -12.68 3.95
CA PRO A 59 6.33 -13.75 2.98
C PRO A 59 6.82 -13.37 1.58
N ASN A 60 7.37 -14.34 0.86
CA ASN A 60 7.93 -14.11 -0.48
C ASN A 60 6.93 -13.57 -1.50
N ASN A 61 5.65 -13.89 -1.34
CA ASN A 61 4.61 -13.44 -2.26
C ASN A 61 4.14 -11.99 -2.00
N TRP A 62 4.72 -11.30 -1.01
CA TRP A 62 4.36 -9.92 -0.67
C TRP A 62 5.27 -8.87 -1.28
N TYR A 63 6.39 -9.24 -1.86
CA TYR A 63 7.30 -8.29 -2.49
C TYR A 63 7.71 -8.76 -3.89
N SER A 64 8.15 -7.81 -4.73
CA SER A 64 8.48 -8.11 -6.12
C SER A 64 9.91 -8.59 -6.27
N SER A 65 10.86 -7.70 -6.23
CA SER A 65 12.26 -8.02 -6.42
C SER A 65 13.13 -7.28 -5.41
N ILE A 66 14.26 -7.87 -5.10
CA ILE A 66 15.26 -7.25 -4.26
C ILE A 66 16.26 -6.57 -5.18
N PRO A 67 16.55 -5.26 -5.01
CA PRO A 67 17.55 -4.57 -5.83
C PRO A 67 18.93 -5.19 -5.66
N GLU A 68 19.71 -5.21 -6.75
CA GLU A 68 21.10 -5.62 -6.70
C GLU A 68 21.91 -4.63 -5.84
N GLY A 69 22.91 -5.13 -5.16
CA GLY A 69 23.83 -4.31 -4.37
C GLY A 69 23.31 -3.86 -3.01
N ILE A 70 22.17 -4.40 -2.57
CA ILE A 70 21.71 -4.15 -1.22
C ILE A 70 22.62 -4.81 -0.20
N ASP A 71 23.04 -4.02 0.79
CA ASP A 71 23.72 -4.54 1.96
C ASP A 71 22.68 -5.05 2.95
N TRP A 72 22.60 -6.36 3.11
CA TRP A 72 21.59 -7.02 3.93
C TRP A 72 21.77 -6.80 5.44
N ASP A 73 22.98 -6.49 5.87
CA ASP A 73 23.33 -6.45 7.28
C ASP A 73 23.59 -5.03 7.80
N THR A 74 23.73 -4.04 6.92
CA THR A 74 23.94 -2.66 7.34
C THR A 74 22.61 -1.93 7.52
N PRO A 75 22.35 -1.35 8.71
CA PRO A 75 21.15 -0.54 8.93
C PRO A 75 21.07 0.64 7.95
N SER A 76 19.86 0.91 7.44
CA SER A 76 19.64 2.02 6.52
C SER A 76 18.21 2.58 6.69
N THR A 77 18.10 3.90 6.60
CA THR A 77 16.81 4.59 6.64
C THR A 77 16.03 4.41 5.33
N SER A 78 16.70 4.06 4.24
CA SER A 78 16.07 3.84 2.93
C SER A 78 15.38 2.47 2.81
N THR A 79 15.69 1.53 3.69
CA THR A 79 15.21 0.15 3.61
C THR A 79 13.69 0.05 3.64
N SER A 80 13.05 0.77 4.55
CA SER A 80 11.60 0.75 4.71
C SER A 80 10.89 1.33 3.48
N SER A 81 11.42 2.42 2.93
CA SER A 81 10.88 3.06 1.73
C SER A 81 10.92 2.13 0.53
N TRP A 82 12.07 1.49 0.31
CA TRP A 82 12.22 0.51 -0.75
C TRP A 82 11.27 -0.68 -0.57
N LEU A 83 11.17 -1.20 0.64
CA LEU A 83 10.32 -2.35 0.92
C LEU A 83 8.85 -2.03 0.65
N SER A 84 8.38 -0.85 1.09
CA SER A 84 7.01 -0.40 0.82
C SER A 84 6.74 -0.33 -0.67
N LYS A 85 7.66 0.21 -1.45
CA LYS A 85 7.56 0.28 -2.90
C LYS A 85 7.49 -1.11 -3.54
N SER A 86 8.35 -2.03 -3.11
CA SER A 86 8.37 -3.40 -3.62
C SER A 86 7.07 -4.15 -3.28
N MET A 87 6.55 -3.95 -2.08
CA MET A 87 5.26 -4.53 -1.67
C MET A 87 4.10 -3.97 -2.48
N ALA A 88 4.13 -2.67 -2.79
CA ALA A 88 3.11 -2.04 -3.63
C ALA A 88 3.12 -2.59 -5.06
N ILE A 89 4.30 -2.74 -5.65
CA ILE A 89 4.44 -3.34 -6.99
C ILE A 89 3.89 -4.76 -7.00
N ARG A 90 4.21 -5.55 -5.97
CA ARG A 90 3.68 -6.91 -5.86
C ARG A 90 2.17 -6.94 -5.67
N LEU A 91 1.63 -6.04 -4.86
CA LEU A 91 0.19 -5.93 -4.66
C LEU A 91 -0.52 -5.61 -5.99
N ALA A 92 0.01 -4.67 -6.77
CA ALA A 92 -0.53 -4.36 -8.09
C ALA A 92 -0.50 -5.58 -9.02
N SER A 93 0.57 -6.36 -9.00
CA SER A 93 0.66 -7.58 -9.80
C SER A 93 -0.33 -8.67 -9.36
N ARG A 94 -0.75 -8.64 -8.11
CA ARG A 94 -1.78 -9.53 -7.55
C ARG A 94 -3.21 -9.01 -7.79
N GLY A 95 -3.37 -7.92 -8.51
CA GLY A 95 -4.66 -7.34 -8.87
C GLY A 95 -5.09 -6.15 -8.00
N GLY A 96 -4.28 -5.71 -7.08
CA GLY A 96 -4.55 -4.51 -6.29
C GLY A 96 -4.52 -3.25 -7.16
N ARG A 97 -5.39 -2.30 -6.85
CA ARG A 97 -5.47 -1.03 -7.57
C ARG A 97 -5.01 0.10 -6.67
N PHE A 98 -4.16 0.98 -7.18
CA PHE A 98 -3.68 2.16 -6.47
C PHE A 98 -4.21 3.43 -7.10
N LEU A 99 -4.87 4.26 -6.31
CA LEU A 99 -5.24 5.61 -6.68
C LEU A 99 -4.28 6.57 -5.99
N LEU A 100 -3.24 6.96 -6.72
CA LEU A 100 -2.20 7.87 -6.24
C LEU A 100 -2.68 9.32 -6.35
N ARG A 101 -2.03 10.23 -5.63
CA ARG A 101 -2.37 11.67 -5.63
C ARG A 101 -3.86 11.91 -5.42
N THR A 102 -4.48 11.11 -4.57
CA THR A 102 -5.92 11.11 -4.39
C THR A 102 -6.27 11.56 -2.99
N ILE A 103 -7.20 12.53 -2.90
CA ILE A 103 -7.67 13.07 -1.64
C ILE A 103 -9.06 12.54 -1.38
N ILE A 104 -9.27 11.93 -0.22
CA ILE A 104 -10.59 11.47 0.22
C ILE A 104 -11.38 12.70 0.68
N LEU A 105 -12.52 12.95 0.03
CA LEU A 105 -13.38 14.07 0.34
C LEU A 105 -14.46 13.71 1.37
N ASN A 106 -15.01 12.51 1.27
CA ASN A 106 -16.05 12.03 2.17
C ASN A 106 -16.12 10.50 2.18
N ILE A 107 -16.45 9.96 3.34
CA ILE A 107 -16.75 8.54 3.51
C ILE A 107 -18.19 8.45 3.99
N ASP A 108 -19.07 7.92 3.15
CA ASP A 108 -20.48 7.71 3.47
C ASP A 108 -20.66 6.27 3.96
N GLU A 109 -20.67 6.11 5.28
CA GLU A 109 -20.78 4.78 5.88
C GLU A 109 -22.16 4.16 5.68
N ASP A 110 -23.20 4.98 5.58
CA ASP A 110 -24.59 4.51 5.42
C ASP A 110 -24.77 3.86 4.04
N HIS A 111 -24.17 4.45 3.00
CA HIS A 111 -24.24 3.94 1.63
C HIS A 111 -22.99 3.14 1.23
N GLN A 112 -21.99 3.08 2.10
CA GLN A 112 -20.70 2.44 1.84
C GLN A 112 -20.06 2.94 0.54
N GLU A 113 -19.86 4.25 0.47
CA GLU A 113 -19.25 4.92 -0.68
C GLU A 113 -18.14 5.87 -0.25
N ILE A 114 -17.11 5.98 -1.08
CA ILE A 114 -16.03 6.94 -0.90
C ILE A 114 -16.08 7.95 -2.03
N SER A 115 -16.14 9.24 -1.67
CA SER A 115 -15.98 10.34 -2.61
C SER A 115 -14.55 10.84 -2.58
N PHE A 116 -13.93 10.98 -3.73
CA PHE A 116 -12.53 11.37 -3.80
C PHE A 116 -12.26 12.33 -4.96
N ARG A 117 -11.20 13.12 -4.79
CA ARG A 117 -10.65 13.99 -5.83
C ARG A 117 -9.31 13.44 -6.26
N GLY A 118 -9.23 13.04 -7.53
CA GLY A 118 -7.98 12.58 -8.13
C GLY A 118 -7.07 13.71 -8.53
N GLY A 119 -5.77 13.44 -8.53
CA GLY A 119 -4.74 14.32 -9.06
C GLY A 119 -4.03 13.65 -10.23
N GLY A 120 -3.41 14.45 -11.09
CA GLY A 120 -2.70 13.92 -12.25
C GLY A 120 -3.63 13.16 -13.18
N MET A 121 -3.36 11.88 -13.39
CA MET A 121 -4.15 11.04 -14.31
C MET A 121 -5.33 10.35 -13.65
N VAL A 122 -5.45 10.43 -12.34
CA VAL A 122 -6.57 9.82 -11.62
C VAL A 122 -7.77 10.75 -11.67
N ARG A 123 -8.93 10.22 -12.06
CA ARG A 123 -10.18 10.99 -12.12
C ARG A 123 -10.80 11.08 -10.74
N SER A 124 -11.48 12.22 -10.49
CA SER A 124 -12.33 12.33 -9.30
C SER A 124 -13.58 11.47 -9.48
N GLY A 125 -14.12 10.98 -8.36
CA GLY A 125 -15.30 10.13 -8.44
C GLY A 125 -15.82 9.67 -7.09
N VAL A 126 -16.75 8.73 -7.18
CA VAL A 126 -17.35 8.05 -6.03
C VAL A 126 -17.27 6.55 -6.30
N GLU A 127 -16.80 5.79 -5.35
CA GLU A 127 -16.70 4.34 -5.47
C GLU A 127 -17.30 3.63 -4.26
N PRO A 128 -17.95 2.48 -4.50
CA PRO A 128 -18.47 1.67 -3.40
C PRO A 128 -17.37 0.86 -2.73
N TYR A 129 -17.62 0.45 -1.50
CA TYR A 129 -16.80 -0.52 -0.77
C TYR A 129 -17.67 -1.43 0.09
N ASP A 130 -17.18 -2.63 0.34
CA ASP A 130 -17.81 -3.54 1.31
C ASP A 130 -17.13 -3.40 2.68
N GLU A 131 -15.82 -3.26 2.70
CA GLU A 131 -15.03 -3.02 3.90
C GLU A 131 -14.06 -1.86 3.66
N LEU A 132 -13.79 -1.09 4.71
CA LEU A 132 -12.87 0.04 4.67
C LEU A 132 -11.94 -0.01 5.87
N TYR A 133 -10.64 0.18 5.60
CA TYR A 133 -9.60 0.20 6.63
C TYR A 133 -8.75 1.44 6.45
N ASP A 134 -8.68 2.27 7.47
CA ASP A 134 -7.98 3.55 7.45
C ASP A 134 -6.64 3.45 8.17
N PHE A 135 -5.57 3.57 7.41
CA PHE A 135 -4.19 3.57 7.90
C PHE A 135 -3.50 4.93 7.77
N ARG A 136 -4.28 5.97 7.54
CA ARG A 136 -3.74 7.33 7.39
C ARG A 136 -3.22 7.90 8.71
#